data_c64abcdf7e7c6e29d9796ca9adb34bff
#
_entry.id   c64abcdf7e7c6e29d9796ca9adb34bff
#
_cell.length_a   1.000
_cell.length_b   1.000
_cell.length_c   1.000
_cell.angle_alpha   90.00
_cell.angle_beta   90.00
_cell.angle_gamma   90.00
#
_symmetry.space_group_name_H-M   'P 1'
#
loop_
_entity.id
_entity.type
_entity.pdbx_description
1 polymer ?
#
loop_
_entity_poly.entity_id
_entity_poly.type
_entity_poly.pdbx_seq_one_letter_code
_entity_poly.pdbx_strand_id
1 'polypeptide(L)'
;MIPPASISRQCWFAVLLVAALGAGMCAPRARAIDINGEGPTNVTGIYDRFNVGSYPGAPAANPTFIGAGLDLSGIGWLAAVPNQSITLVSPQYFLGASHALPGIGTTLQFAGTDHLLHSATVASYQTLSYTGGSGAQNSDLTVGRLTTALPSSVTPMPIFYAGPTDITNASSFDAYAGVSLFNYGFTARMGVNNLDGFTQFSFGGPLSNIGLVYTQGAGAGETLLEAGDSGSPTLGYRDGVYGLIGTHSGVDTPNHRSYDAFVSYTSYINQMNAILGNDGQSLILVVPEPGTILFGFALLGICAARRVRRMRQAL
;
A
#
# COMPACT_ATOMS: atom_id res chain seq x y z
N MET A 1 -61.72 34.92 -35.73
CA MET A 1 -60.37 34.36 -35.68
C MET A 1 -59.79 34.62 -34.32
N ILE A 2 -59.69 33.60 -33.48
CA ILE A 2 -59.14 33.68 -32.13
C ILE A 2 -57.69 33.16 -32.24
N PRO A 3 -56.68 33.89 -31.73
CA PRO A 3 -55.29 33.41 -31.79
C PRO A 3 -55.05 32.31 -30.74
N PRO A 4 -54.13 31.36 -30.99
CA PRO A 4 -53.84 30.28 -30.07
C PRO A 4 -53.01 30.76 -28.89
N ALA A 5 -53.41 30.30 -27.71
CA ALA A 5 -52.75 30.57 -26.45
C ALA A 5 -51.31 30.03 -26.40
N SER A 6 -50.35 30.89 -26.05
CA SER A 6 -48.95 30.52 -25.83
C SER A 6 -48.82 29.75 -24.50
N ILE A 7 -48.48 28.48 -24.59
CA ILE A 7 -48.11 27.65 -23.42
C ILE A 7 -46.75 28.14 -22.93
N SER A 8 -46.73 28.64 -21.71
CA SER A 8 -45.54 29.25 -21.10
C SER A 8 -44.43 28.24 -20.91
N ARG A 9 -43.21 28.60 -21.32
CA ARG A 9 -41.95 27.83 -21.18
C ARG A 9 -41.50 27.62 -19.72
N GLN A 10 -42.30 28.06 -18.74
CA GLN A 10 -41.94 28.00 -17.32
C GLN A 10 -42.15 26.63 -16.65
N CYS A 11 -42.96 25.74 -17.23
CA CYS A 11 -43.18 24.41 -16.63
C CYS A 11 -42.05 23.38 -16.87
N TRP A 12 -41.15 23.63 -17.82
CA TRP A 12 -40.10 22.68 -18.13
C TRP A 12 -38.87 22.78 -17.21
N PHE A 13 -38.64 23.96 -16.59
CA PHE A 13 -37.52 24.13 -15.66
C PHE A 13 -37.72 23.45 -14.30
N ALA A 14 -38.94 23.31 -13.83
CA ALA A 14 -39.25 22.67 -12.56
C ALA A 14 -39.05 21.13 -12.59
N VAL A 15 -39.33 20.48 -13.73
CA VAL A 15 -39.20 19.02 -13.88
C VAL A 15 -37.71 18.59 -14.00
N LEU A 16 -36.90 19.44 -14.64
CA LEU A 16 -35.46 19.17 -14.76
C LEU A 16 -34.70 19.36 -13.45
N LEU A 17 -35.14 20.28 -12.58
CA LEU A 17 -34.49 20.50 -11.28
C LEU A 17 -34.78 19.37 -10.29
N VAL A 18 -35.95 18.75 -10.31
CA VAL A 18 -36.30 17.62 -9.46
C VAL A 18 -35.57 16.35 -9.92
N ALA A 19 -35.36 16.14 -11.23
CA ALA A 19 -34.57 15.03 -11.73
C ALA A 19 -33.09 15.16 -11.40
N ALA A 20 -32.51 16.38 -11.35
CA ALA A 20 -31.11 16.61 -10.95
C ALA A 20 -30.87 16.41 -9.44
N LEU A 21 -31.87 16.70 -8.60
CA LEU A 21 -31.79 16.44 -7.15
C LEU A 21 -31.97 14.96 -6.77
N GLY A 22 -32.65 14.16 -7.63
CA GLY A 22 -32.83 12.73 -7.43
C GLY A 22 -31.62 11.88 -7.86
N ALA A 23 -30.79 12.38 -8.81
CA ALA A 23 -29.57 11.69 -9.27
C ALA A 23 -28.36 11.88 -8.35
N GLY A 24 -28.43 12.81 -7.38
CA GLY A 24 -27.33 13.11 -6.45
C GLY A 24 -27.20 12.16 -5.26
N MET A 25 -28.09 11.16 -5.11
CA MET A 25 -28.11 10.31 -3.90
C MET A 25 -27.62 8.87 -4.10
N CYS A 26 -27.06 8.53 -5.24
CA CYS A 26 -26.37 7.25 -5.45
C CYS A 26 -24.95 7.47 -5.96
N ALA A 27 -24.15 8.26 -5.25
CA ALA A 27 -22.71 8.06 -5.37
C ALA A 27 -22.44 6.63 -4.89
N PRO A 28 -21.83 5.76 -5.71
CA PRO A 28 -21.43 4.46 -5.22
C PRO A 28 -20.56 4.71 -3.99
N ARG A 29 -20.95 4.14 -2.84
CA ARG A 29 -20.08 4.13 -1.68
C ARG A 29 -18.78 3.55 -2.13
N ALA A 30 -17.67 4.29 -1.95
CA ALA A 30 -16.34 3.75 -2.16
C ALA A 30 -16.27 2.42 -1.40
N ARG A 31 -16.02 1.34 -2.12
CA ARG A 31 -15.88 0.02 -1.54
C ARG A 31 -14.47 -0.10 -1.01
N ALA A 32 -14.32 -0.76 0.12
CA ALA A 32 -13.01 -1.18 0.62
C ALA A 32 -12.44 -2.27 -0.29
N ILE A 33 -11.15 -2.54 -0.15
CA ILE A 33 -10.49 -3.71 -0.72
C ILE A 33 -11.42 -4.93 -0.65
N ASP A 34 -11.65 -5.57 -1.79
CA ASP A 34 -12.42 -6.80 -1.85
C ASP A 34 -11.57 -7.96 -1.31
N ILE A 35 -12.11 -8.69 -0.34
CA ILE A 35 -11.42 -9.82 0.29
C ILE A 35 -12.26 -11.07 0.05
N ASN A 36 -11.69 -12.05 -0.63
CA ASN A 36 -12.40 -13.28 -1.00
C ASN A 36 -12.90 -14.03 0.24
N GLY A 37 -14.19 -14.32 0.25
CA GLY A 37 -14.91 -14.95 1.39
C GLY A 37 -15.45 -13.96 2.42
N GLU A 38 -15.18 -12.65 2.25
CA GLU A 38 -15.69 -11.60 3.14
C GLU A 38 -16.47 -10.55 2.33
N GLY A 39 -17.67 -10.23 2.76
CA GLY A 39 -18.45 -9.15 2.12
C GLY A 39 -17.82 -7.78 2.37
N PRO A 40 -18.18 -6.76 1.55
CA PRO A 40 -17.63 -5.40 1.66
C PRO A 40 -18.12 -4.62 2.89
N THR A 41 -18.84 -5.25 3.80
CA THR A 41 -19.42 -4.61 4.98
C THR A 41 -18.49 -4.73 6.17
N ASN A 42 -18.37 -3.63 6.94
CA ASN A 42 -17.66 -3.55 8.23
C ASN A 42 -18.30 -4.49 9.28
N VAL A 43 -18.08 -5.76 9.15
CA VAL A 43 -18.28 -6.75 10.22
C VAL A 43 -16.90 -6.93 10.85
N THR A 44 -16.80 -6.88 12.17
CA THR A 44 -15.55 -7.14 12.86
C THR A 44 -15.14 -8.58 12.56
N GLY A 45 -14.29 -8.74 11.57
CA GLY A 45 -13.72 -10.00 11.13
C GLY A 45 -12.23 -10.02 11.37
N ILE A 46 -11.59 -11.13 11.05
CA ILE A 46 -10.13 -11.27 11.17
C ILE A 46 -9.36 -10.32 10.22
N TYR A 47 -10.04 -9.75 9.25
CA TYR A 47 -9.43 -8.83 8.26
C TYR A 47 -9.55 -7.35 8.65
N ASP A 48 -10.30 -7.01 9.71
CA ASP A 48 -10.47 -5.63 10.16
C ASP A 48 -9.43 -5.28 11.23
N ARG A 49 -8.59 -4.27 10.99
CA ARG A 49 -7.58 -3.81 11.96
C ARG A 49 -8.19 -3.29 13.25
N PHE A 50 -9.36 -2.66 13.16
CA PHE A 50 -10.03 -2.05 14.28
C PHE A 50 -11.42 -2.66 14.52
N ASN A 51 -11.87 -2.58 15.76
CA ASN A 51 -13.22 -3.00 16.12
C ASN A 51 -14.29 -2.17 15.41
N VAL A 52 -15.43 -2.78 15.10
CA VAL A 52 -16.56 -2.14 14.41
C VAL A 52 -16.94 -0.83 15.10
N GLY A 53 -17.08 0.22 14.28
CA GLY A 53 -17.52 1.55 14.73
C GLY A 53 -16.46 2.36 15.47
N SER A 54 -15.25 1.82 15.71
CA SER A 54 -14.18 2.58 16.36
C SER A 54 -13.34 3.41 15.37
N TYR A 55 -13.16 2.91 14.16
CA TYR A 55 -12.45 3.62 13.08
C TYR A 55 -13.40 4.57 12.35
N PRO A 56 -12.96 5.78 11.98
CA PRO A 56 -11.62 6.37 12.16
C PRO A 56 -11.47 7.21 13.43
N GLY A 57 -12.54 7.50 14.17
CA GLY A 57 -12.55 8.53 15.20
C GLY A 57 -11.86 8.15 16.52
N ALA A 58 -12.02 6.89 16.96
CA ALA A 58 -11.42 6.37 18.18
C ALA A 58 -11.03 4.89 17.97
N PRO A 59 -10.05 4.61 17.10
CA PRO A 59 -9.75 3.27 16.66
C PRO A 59 -9.29 2.39 17.82
N ALA A 60 -10.05 1.33 18.12
CA ALA A 60 -9.72 0.31 19.09
C ALA A 60 -9.26 -0.94 18.34
N ALA A 61 -8.06 -1.43 18.64
CA ALA A 61 -7.46 -2.56 17.98
C ALA A 61 -8.33 -3.82 18.06
N ASN A 62 -8.44 -4.55 16.96
CA ASN A 62 -9.09 -5.86 16.90
C ASN A 62 -8.05 -6.95 17.22
N PRO A 63 -8.16 -7.68 18.33
CA PRO A 63 -7.16 -8.67 18.73
C PRO A 63 -7.14 -9.91 17.84
N THR A 64 -8.19 -10.15 17.03
CA THR A 64 -8.27 -11.29 16.10
C THR A 64 -7.78 -10.94 14.69
N PHE A 65 -7.36 -9.70 14.47
CA PHE A 65 -6.89 -9.22 13.16
C PHE A 65 -5.70 -10.03 12.65
N ILE A 66 -5.68 -10.41 11.38
CA ILE A 66 -4.60 -11.21 10.78
C ILE A 66 -3.24 -10.54 10.89
N GLY A 67 -3.20 -9.21 10.95
CA GLY A 67 -1.99 -8.40 11.13
C GLY A 67 -1.77 -7.93 12.56
N ALA A 68 -2.41 -8.52 13.59
CA ALA A 68 -2.28 -8.06 14.99
C ALA A 68 -0.85 -8.13 15.54
N GLY A 69 0.02 -8.96 14.94
CA GLY A 69 1.46 -9.03 15.27
C GLY A 69 2.34 -8.01 14.57
N LEU A 70 1.78 -7.18 13.66
CA LEU A 70 2.53 -6.20 12.89
C LEU A 70 2.36 -4.81 13.51
N ASP A 71 3.44 -4.02 13.55
CA ASP A 71 3.33 -2.60 13.86
C ASP A 71 2.88 -1.84 12.61
N LEU A 72 1.60 -1.51 12.58
CA LEU A 72 0.96 -0.77 11.50
C LEU A 72 0.73 0.71 11.85
N SER A 73 1.34 1.21 12.94
CA SER A 73 1.16 2.60 13.40
C SER A 73 1.57 3.62 12.34
N GLY A 74 2.51 3.27 11.45
CA GLY A 74 2.91 4.08 10.30
C GLY A 74 1.90 4.15 9.15
N ILE A 75 0.78 3.40 9.20
CA ILE A 75 -0.30 3.53 8.20
C ILE A 75 -1.32 4.54 8.72
N GLY A 76 -1.39 5.68 8.04
CA GLY A 76 -2.28 6.79 8.35
C GLY A 76 -3.41 6.96 7.33
N TRP A 77 -4.34 7.85 7.63
CA TRP A 77 -5.51 8.17 6.82
C TRP A 77 -5.88 9.65 6.90
N LEU A 78 -6.74 10.12 6.00
CA LEU A 78 -7.26 11.48 6.04
C LEU A 78 -8.21 11.66 7.21
N ALA A 79 -7.98 12.68 8.05
CA ALA A 79 -8.76 12.94 9.26
C ALA A 79 -10.23 13.29 8.96
N ALA A 80 -10.47 14.08 7.91
CA ALA A 80 -11.81 14.57 7.58
C ALA A 80 -12.71 13.50 6.93
N VAL A 81 -12.14 12.70 6.02
CA VAL A 81 -12.85 11.64 5.30
C VAL A 81 -11.85 10.48 5.13
N PRO A 82 -12.01 9.37 5.84
CA PRO A 82 -11.08 8.26 5.79
C PRO A 82 -11.26 7.40 4.52
N ASN A 83 -11.16 8.04 3.37
CA ASN A 83 -11.31 7.41 2.05
C ASN A 83 -9.98 7.22 1.32
N GLN A 84 -8.88 7.38 2.01
CA GLN A 84 -7.53 7.24 1.48
C GLN A 84 -6.56 6.91 2.61
N SER A 85 -5.65 5.99 2.37
CA SER A 85 -4.53 5.68 3.27
C SER A 85 -3.20 6.14 2.68
N ILE A 86 -2.24 6.35 3.55
CA ILE A 86 -0.85 6.67 3.22
C ILE A 86 0.09 5.89 4.15
N THR A 87 1.37 5.80 3.79
CA THR A 87 2.34 5.06 4.59
C THR A 87 3.52 5.94 4.98
N LEU A 88 3.70 6.16 6.28
CA LEU A 88 4.86 6.84 6.85
C LEU A 88 6.13 6.00 6.61
N VAL A 89 7.19 6.58 6.05
CA VAL A 89 8.46 5.89 5.77
C VAL A 89 9.66 6.51 6.49
N SER A 90 9.45 7.66 7.12
CA SER A 90 10.33 8.26 8.11
C SER A 90 9.49 9.16 9.01
N PRO A 91 9.99 9.68 10.14
CA PRO A 91 9.16 10.44 11.08
C PRO A 91 8.38 11.61 10.48
N GLN A 92 8.81 12.14 9.34
CA GLN A 92 8.20 13.29 8.69
C GLN A 92 7.83 13.08 7.23
N TYR A 93 8.05 11.87 6.68
CA TYR A 93 7.81 11.60 5.27
C TYR A 93 6.93 10.36 5.08
N PHE A 94 6.02 10.44 4.12
CA PHE A 94 5.12 9.36 3.75
C PHE A 94 5.11 9.12 2.24
N LEU A 95 4.61 7.95 1.84
CA LEU A 95 4.35 7.59 0.45
C LEU A 95 2.85 7.57 0.16
N GLY A 96 2.51 7.92 -1.07
CA GLY A 96 1.16 7.83 -1.61
C GLY A 96 1.18 7.71 -3.14
N ALA A 97 0.03 7.38 -3.72
CA ALA A 97 -0.14 7.32 -5.17
C ALA A 97 -0.29 8.73 -5.76
N SER A 98 0.50 9.07 -6.78
CA SER A 98 0.50 10.43 -7.38
C SER A 98 -0.85 10.86 -7.93
N HIS A 99 -1.65 9.90 -8.44
CA HIS A 99 -2.99 10.18 -8.97
C HIS A 99 -4.05 10.39 -7.87
N ALA A 100 -3.73 10.11 -6.61
CA ALA A 100 -4.66 10.14 -5.48
C ALA A 100 -4.00 10.71 -4.21
N LEU A 101 -3.34 11.86 -4.32
CA LEU A 101 -2.69 12.50 -3.17
C LEU A 101 -3.67 13.33 -2.35
N PRO A 102 -3.54 13.34 -1.01
CA PRO A 102 -4.21 14.32 -0.17
C PRO A 102 -3.80 15.75 -0.56
N GLY A 103 -4.67 16.72 -0.44
CA GLY A 103 -4.31 18.12 -0.68
C GLY A 103 -3.24 18.63 0.30
N ILE A 104 -2.36 19.55 -0.12
CA ILE A 104 -1.51 20.31 0.82
C ILE A 104 -2.39 21.02 1.83
N GLY A 105 -1.99 20.99 3.11
CA GLY A 105 -2.80 21.50 4.22
C GLY A 105 -3.78 20.48 4.80
N THR A 106 -3.95 19.30 4.18
CA THR A 106 -4.80 18.23 4.73
C THR A 106 -4.16 17.64 5.98
N THR A 107 -4.98 17.37 6.99
CA THR A 107 -4.58 16.68 8.21
C THR A 107 -4.66 15.18 8.01
N LEU A 108 -3.56 14.49 8.28
CA LEU A 108 -3.45 13.04 8.34
C LEU A 108 -3.49 12.58 9.79
N GLN A 109 -4.08 11.40 10.04
CA GLN A 109 -4.15 10.76 11.34
C GLN A 109 -3.47 9.40 11.34
N PHE A 110 -2.90 9.04 12.48
CA PHE A 110 -2.19 7.80 12.73
C PHE A 110 -2.58 7.26 14.10
N ALA A 111 -2.85 5.97 14.20
CA ALA A 111 -3.03 5.31 15.49
C ALA A 111 -1.68 4.81 15.99
N GLY A 112 -1.15 5.47 17.01
CA GLY A 112 0.14 5.13 17.61
C GLY A 112 0.11 3.85 18.44
N THR A 113 1.30 3.31 18.74
CA THR A 113 1.48 2.16 19.65
C THR A 113 1.14 2.50 21.11
N ASP A 114 1.05 3.79 21.43
CA ASP A 114 0.54 4.32 22.70
C ASP A 114 -0.99 4.36 22.79
N HIS A 115 -1.68 3.82 21.78
CA HIS A 115 -3.14 3.82 21.64
C HIS A 115 -3.78 5.20 21.51
N LEU A 116 -2.99 6.23 21.18
CA LEU A 116 -3.46 7.58 20.90
C LEU A 116 -3.51 7.85 19.40
N LEU A 117 -4.36 8.82 19.02
CA LEU A 117 -4.35 9.38 17.67
C LEU A 117 -3.35 10.53 17.60
N HIS A 118 -2.44 10.43 16.64
CA HIS A 118 -1.48 11.47 16.30
C HIS A 118 -1.83 12.08 14.95
N SER A 119 -1.64 13.38 14.81
CA SER A 119 -1.98 14.10 13.59
C SER A 119 -0.83 14.97 13.12
N ALA A 120 -0.68 15.07 11.81
CA ALA A 120 0.21 16.02 11.17
C ALA A 120 -0.40 16.49 9.84
N THR A 121 0.01 17.67 9.38
CA THR A 121 -0.51 18.29 8.17
C THR A 121 0.45 18.09 7.01
N VAL A 122 -0.07 17.88 5.81
CA VAL A 122 0.72 17.75 4.58
C VAL A 122 1.33 19.10 4.23
N ALA A 123 2.66 19.16 4.09
CA ALA A 123 3.41 20.37 3.76
C ALA A 123 3.76 20.48 2.28
N SER A 124 4.20 19.39 1.66
CA SER A 124 4.66 19.38 0.26
C SER A 124 4.72 17.98 -0.31
N TYR A 125 4.97 17.90 -1.61
CA TYR A 125 5.12 16.65 -2.37
C TYR A 125 6.33 16.70 -3.29
N GLN A 126 6.90 15.53 -3.53
CA GLN A 126 7.87 15.28 -4.59
C GLN A 126 7.57 13.94 -5.26
N THR A 127 7.08 13.98 -6.50
CA THR A 127 6.82 12.78 -7.30
C THR A 127 8.14 12.17 -7.75
N LEU A 128 8.25 10.84 -7.66
CA LEU A 128 9.43 10.12 -8.12
C LEU A 128 9.43 10.00 -9.64
N SER A 129 10.63 9.87 -10.21
CA SER A 129 10.81 9.67 -11.64
C SER A 129 11.00 8.21 -11.95
N TYR A 130 10.34 7.76 -13.00
CA TYR A 130 10.53 6.45 -13.60
C TYR A 130 11.21 6.62 -14.97
N THR A 131 12.27 5.86 -15.21
CA THR A 131 12.94 5.82 -16.50
C THR A 131 12.75 4.42 -17.10
N GLY A 132 11.91 4.33 -18.10
CA GLY A 132 11.63 3.11 -18.87
C GLY A 132 11.99 3.29 -20.35
N GLY A 133 11.54 2.36 -21.20
CA GLY A 133 11.82 2.38 -22.63
C GLY A 133 11.35 3.62 -23.39
N SER A 134 10.47 4.44 -22.81
CA SER A 134 9.97 5.71 -23.36
C SER A 134 10.68 6.95 -22.81
N GLY A 135 11.76 6.78 -22.04
CA GLY A 135 12.46 7.88 -21.37
C GLY A 135 11.96 8.15 -19.95
N ALA A 136 12.39 9.29 -19.38
CA ALA A 136 12.01 9.67 -18.02
C ALA A 136 10.55 10.15 -17.98
N GLN A 137 9.78 9.61 -17.07
CA GLN A 137 8.38 9.94 -16.83
C GLN A 137 8.13 10.09 -15.32
N ASN A 138 7.04 10.72 -14.93
CA ASN A 138 6.62 10.74 -13.55
C ASN A 138 6.10 9.34 -13.15
N SER A 139 6.54 8.88 -11.99
CA SER A 139 5.97 7.68 -11.36
C SER A 139 4.61 7.98 -10.73
N ASP A 140 3.79 6.96 -10.56
CA ASP A 140 2.63 7.05 -9.68
C ASP A 140 3.00 6.98 -8.18
N LEU A 141 4.27 7.02 -7.84
CA LEU A 141 4.76 7.04 -6.47
C LEU A 141 5.27 8.43 -6.09
N THR A 142 4.70 9.01 -5.04
CA THR A 142 5.06 10.34 -4.53
C THR A 142 5.47 10.28 -3.08
N VAL A 143 6.55 10.99 -2.75
CA VAL A 143 6.96 11.28 -1.37
C VAL A 143 6.23 12.54 -0.91
N GLY A 144 5.46 12.44 0.18
CA GLY A 144 4.86 13.57 0.87
C GLY A 144 5.67 13.93 2.12
N ARG A 145 5.78 15.23 2.41
CA ARG A 145 6.40 15.76 3.63
C ARG A 145 5.32 16.32 4.55
N LEU A 146 5.41 16.01 5.84
CA LEU A 146 4.56 16.57 6.89
C LEU A 146 5.16 17.88 7.43
N THR A 147 4.33 18.75 7.98
CA THR A 147 4.77 20.00 8.62
C THR A 147 5.62 19.75 9.86
N THR A 148 5.35 18.67 10.57
CA THR A 148 6.06 18.26 11.79
C THR A 148 6.31 16.76 11.77
N ALA A 149 7.40 16.32 12.38
CA ALA A 149 7.64 14.90 12.61
C ALA A 149 6.60 14.34 13.59
N LEU A 150 6.18 13.11 13.35
CA LEU A 150 5.34 12.34 14.26
C LEU A 150 6.16 11.80 15.43
N PRO A 151 5.54 11.55 16.61
CA PRO A 151 6.21 10.99 17.75
C PRO A 151 6.64 9.53 17.50
N SER A 152 7.57 9.03 18.32
CA SER A 152 8.10 7.67 18.20
C SER A 152 7.07 6.55 18.40
N SER A 153 5.90 6.86 18.97
CA SER A 153 4.76 5.94 19.02
C SER A 153 4.11 5.68 17.65
N VAL A 154 4.45 6.48 16.63
CA VAL A 154 4.08 6.26 15.24
C VAL A 154 5.33 5.82 14.49
N THR A 155 5.49 4.51 14.35
CA THR A 155 6.69 3.91 13.75
C THR A 155 6.64 4.00 12.23
N PRO A 156 7.63 4.61 11.56
CA PRO A 156 7.74 4.54 10.11
C PRO A 156 7.83 3.09 9.63
N MET A 157 7.11 2.77 8.57
CA MET A 157 7.14 1.45 7.96
C MET A 157 8.49 1.23 7.27
N PRO A 158 9.25 0.19 7.62
CA PRO A 158 10.46 -0.13 6.90
C PRO A 158 10.14 -0.58 5.47
N ILE A 159 11.08 -0.40 4.55
CA ILE A 159 10.96 -0.89 3.18
C ILE A 159 11.43 -2.35 3.13
N PHE A 160 10.59 -3.24 2.61
CA PHE A 160 10.97 -4.63 2.35
C PHE A 160 11.93 -4.68 1.15
N TYR A 161 13.19 -5.04 1.37
CA TYR A 161 14.24 -5.00 0.35
C TYR A 161 14.94 -6.33 0.25
N ALA A 162 14.58 -7.16 -0.74
CA ALA A 162 15.19 -8.46 -0.96
C ALA A 162 16.49 -8.41 -1.81
N GLY A 163 16.76 -7.27 -2.44
CA GLY A 163 17.96 -7.07 -3.24
C GLY A 163 17.80 -5.95 -4.29
N PRO A 164 18.90 -5.55 -4.93
CA PRO A 164 18.86 -4.52 -5.97
C PRO A 164 18.07 -5.01 -7.19
N THR A 165 17.32 -4.10 -7.79
CA THR A 165 16.49 -4.36 -8.98
C THR A 165 16.87 -3.44 -10.11
N ASP A 166 16.93 -3.99 -11.33
CA ASP A 166 17.22 -3.29 -12.58
C ASP A 166 16.19 -3.70 -13.63
N ILE A 167 15.47 -2.73 -14.18
CA ILE A 167 14.44 -2.97 -15.18
C ILE A 167 14.99 -3.55 -16.50
N THR A 168 16.27 -3.36 -16.76
CA THR A 168 16.95 -3.92 -17.95
C THR A 168 17.38 -5.37 -17.72
N ASN A 169 17.30 -5.86 -16.48
CA ASN A 169 17.67 -7.21 -16.08
C ASN A 169 16.53 -7.86 -15.31
N ALA A 170 15.68 -8.64 -16.00
CA ALA A 170 14.52 -9.29 -15.41
C ALA A 170 14.88 -10.20 -14.22
N SER A 171 16.04 -10.90 -14.25
CA SER A 171 16.45 -11.75 -13.15
C SER A 171 16.82 -10.99 -11.86
N SER A 172 16.99 -9.68 -11.92
CA SER A 172 17.18 -8.87 -10.69
C SER A 172 15.95 -8.88 -9.77
N PHE A 173 14.78 -9.27 -10.29
CA PHE A 173 13.55 -9.41 -9.51
C PHE A 173 13.36 -10.79 -8.88
N ASP A 174 14.17 -11.77 -9.22
CA ASP A 174 14.09 -13.17 -8.71
C ASP A 174 14.25 -13.21 -7.18
N ALA A 175 14.98 -12.26 -6.60
CA ALA A 175 15.13 -12.11 -5.15
C ALA A 175 13.79 -11.90 -4.43
N TYR A 176 12.76 -11.43 -5.13
CA TYR A 176 11.41 -11.20 -4.60
C TYR A 176 10.45 -12.37 -4.86
N ALA A 177 10.83 -13.39 -5.61
CA ALA A 177 9.97 -14.54 -5.88
C ALA A 177 9.53 -15.23 -4.58
N GLY A 178 8.24 -15.59 -4.50
CA GLY A 178 7.66 -16.25 -3.33
C GLY A 178 7.45 -15.36 -2.10
N VAL A 179 7.50 -14.03 -2.26
CA VAL A 179 7.07 -13.09 -1.20
C VAL A 179 5.55 -13.19 -1.05
N SER A 180 5.09 -13.41 0.19
CA SER A 180 3.69 -13.25 0.55
C SER A 180 3.37 -11.77 0.72
N LEU A 181 2.15 -11.39 0.36
CA LEU A 181 1.69 -10.00 0.41
C LEU A 181 0.57 -9.84 1.43
N PHE A 182 0.63 -8.76 2.19
CA PHE A 182 -0.49 -8.25 2.97
C PHE A 182 -0.95 -6.94 2.33
N ASN A 183 -2.17 -6.94 1.79
CA ASN A 183 -2.74 -5.79 1.08
C ASN A 183 -3.69 -5.04 2.00
N TYR A 184 -3.41 -3.77 2.25
CA TYR A 184 -4.13 -2.93 3.20
C TYR A 184 -5.00 -1.91 2.47
N GLY A 185 -6.33 -1.97 2.65
CA GLY A 185 -7.28 -1.02 2.07
C GLY A 185 -7.56 0.18 2.96
N PHE A 186 -8.11 1.24 2.37
CA PHE A 186 -8.37 2.52 3.06
C PHE A 186 -9.35 2.42 4.23
N THR A 187 -10.20 1.40 4.29
CA THR A 187 -11.12 1.17 5.42
C THR A 187 -10.47 0.45 6.60
N ALA A 188 -9.14 0.39 6.64
CA ALA A 188 -8.36 -0.32 7.64
C ALA A 188 -8.60 -1.84 7.63
N ARG A 189 -8.86 -2.41 6.47
CA ARG A 189 -8.93 -3.85 6.22
C ARG A 189 -7.65 -4.33 5.56
N MET A 190 -7.27 -5.56 5.83
CA MET A 190 -6.08 -6.18 5.26
C MET A 190 -6.37 -7.64 4.91
N GLY A 191 -6.08 -8.02 3.68
CA GLY A 191 -6.09 -9.41 3.26
C GLY A 191 -4.71 -9.85 2.78
N VAL A 192 -4.65 -10.99 2.09
CA VAL A 192 -3.41 -11.64 1.69
C VAL A 192 -3.41 -11.90 0.19
N ASN A 193 -2.21 -11.95 -0.40
CA ASN A 193 -1.96 -12.45 -1.75
C ASN A 193 -0.57 -13.06 -1.83
N ASN A 194 -0.26 -13.62 -2.98
CA ASN A 194 1.10 -13.94 -3.38
C ASN A 194 1.54 -13.00 -4.48
N LEU A 195 2.81 -12.66 -4.51
CA LEU A 195 3.39 -11.90 -5.60
C LEU A 195 3.43 -12.77 -6.86
N ASP A 196 2.71 -12.37 -7.92
CA ASP A 196 2.72 -13.08 -9.21
C ASP A 196 3.93 -12.69 -10.05
N GLY A 197 4.38 -11.43 -9.95
CA GLY A 197 5.51 -10.92 -10.72
C GLY A 197 5.57 -9.41 -10.78
N PHE A 198 6.34 -8.94 -11.77
CA PHE A 198 6.58 -7.51 -12.00
C PHE A 198 6.21 -7.13 -13.42
N THR A 199 5.75 -5.91 -13.61
CA THR A 199 5.41 -5.38 -14.91
C THR A 199 5.68 -3.87 -14.97
N GLN A 200 5.86 -3.38 -16.21
CA GLN A 200 5.76 -1.94 -16.46
C GLN A 200 4.32 -1.63 -16.80
N PHE A 201 3.72 -0.64 -16.18
CA PHE A 201 2.36 -0.22 -16.48
C PHE A 201 2.22 1.30 -16.52
N SER A 202 1.22 1.76 -17.27
CA SER A 202 0.83 3.16 -17.39
C SER A 202 -0.69 3.25 -17.38
N PHE A 203 -1.23 4.26 -16.73
CA PHE A 203 -2.68 4.52 -16.69
C PHE A 203 -3.20 5.32 -17.90
N GLY A 204 -2.51 5.27 -19.05
CA GLY A 204 -2.91 6.02 -20.25
C GLY A 204 -2.61 7.52 -20.17
N GLY A 205 -1.78 7.95 -19.22
CA GLY A 205 -1.33 9.31 -18.99
C GLY A 205 0.20 9.41 -18.83
N PRO A 206 0.71 10.52 -18.27
CA PRO A 206 2.13 10.73 -18.08
C PRO A 206 2.75 9.92 -16.93
N LEU A 207 1.96 9.12 -16.21
CA LEU A 207 2.44 8.30 -15.11
C LEU A 207 2.79 6.89 -15.59
N SER A 208 3.99 6.44 -15.29
CA SER A 208 4.47 5.10 -15.59
C SER A 208 5.24 4.53 -14.41
N ASN A 209 5.09 3.24 -14.16
CA ASN A 209 5.72 2.56 -13.04
C ASN A 209 6.39 1.25 -13.46
N ILE A 210 7.40 0.87 -12.68
CA ILE A 210 7.60 -0.55 -12.42
C ILE A 210 6.65 -0.96 -11.29
N GLY A 211 5.82 -1.98 -11.52
CA GLY A 211 4.82 -2.42 -10.58
C GLY A 211 4.96 -3.89 -10.22
N LEU A 212 4.57 -4.21 -9.01
CA LEU A 212 4.26 -5.58 -8.62
C LEU A 212 2.82 -5.90 -9.01
N VAL A 213 2.58 -7.17 -9.31
CA VAL A 213 1.30 -7.69 -9.75
C VAL A 213 0.90 -8.84 -8.85
N TYR A 214 -0.36 -8.88 -8.50
CA TYR A 214 -0.99 -9.99 -7.79
C TYR A 214 -2.43 -10.19 -8.26
N THR A 215 -2.90 -11.42 -8.23
CA THR A 215 -4.22 -11.81 -8.72
C THR A 215 -5.05 -12.37 -7.57
N GLN A 216 -6.29 -11.91 -7.44
CA GLN A 216 -7.26 -12.53 -6.55
C GLN A 216 -7.72 -13.85 -7.17
N GLY A 217 -7.37 -14.96 -6.55
CA GLY A 217 -7.84 -16.30 -6.91
C GLY A 217 -9.03 -16.76 -6.06
N ALA A 218 -9.12 -18.06 -5.83
CA ALA A 218 -10.18 -18.67 -5.00
C ALA A 218 -9.80 -18.84 -3.52
N GLY A 219 -8.58 -18.43 -3.13
CA GLY A 219 -8.09 -18.57 -1.76
C GLY A 219 -8.83 -17.64 -0.79
N ALA A 220 -9.18 -18.14 0.40
CA ALA A 220 -9.77 -17.29 1.43
C ALA A 220 -8.81 -16.19 1.84
N GLY A 221 -9.31 -14.98 1.94
CA GLY A 221 -8.51 -13.81 2.32
C GLY A 221 -7.74 -13.15 1.18
N GLU A 222 -7.73 -13.72 -0.04
CA GLU A 222 -7.13 -13.07 -1.20
C GLU A 222 -7.87 -11.80 -1.59
N THR A 223 -7.12 -10.80 -2.05
CA THR A 223 -7.63 -9.45 -2.24
C THR A 223 -7.65 -9.01 -3.69
N LEU A 224 -8.63 -8.17 -4.03
CA LEU A 224 -8.66 -7.31 -5.21
C LEU A 224 -8.79 -5.87 -4.76
N LEU A 225 -8.00 -4.97 -5.35
CA LEU A 225 -8.11 -3.55 -5.09
C LEU A 225 -9.46 -3.00 -5.59
N GLU A 226 -9.97 -2.02 -4.87
CA GLU A 226 -11.17 -1.28 -5.22
C GLU A 226 -10.87 0.22 -5.34
N ALA A 227 -11.79 0.95 -5.96
CA ALA A 227 -11.67 2.40 -6.06
C ALA A 227 -11.63 3.03 -4.65
N GLY A 228 -10.56 3.81 -4.37
CA GLY A 228 -10.30 4.41 -3.07
C GLY A 228 -9.13 3.78 -2.32
N ASP A 229 -8.67 2.58 -2.69
CA ASP A 229 -7.48 1.98 -2.09
C ASP A 229 -6.17 2.62 -2.57
N SER A 230 -6.21 3.45 -3.61
CA SER A 230 -5.04 4.14 -4.15
C SER A 230 -4.22 4.83 -3.05
N GLY A 231 -2.92 4.57 -3.03
CA GLY A 231 -2.01 5.10 -2.01
C GLY A 231 -1.87 4.23 -0.75
N SER A 232 -2.77 3.28 -0.52
CA SER A 232 -2.66 2.32 0.58
C SER A 232 -1.50 1.34 0.34
N PRO A 233 -0.90 0.77 1.41
CA PRO A 233 0.27 -0.08 1.26
C PRO A 233 -0.02 -1.54 0.96
N THR A 234 0.89 -2.16 0.23
CA THR A 234 1.15 -3.59 0.28
C THR A 234 2.42 -3.85 1.07
N LEU A 235 2.35 -4.74 2.05
CA LEU A 235 3.50 -5.21 2.80
C LEU A 235 3.98 -6.54 2.24
N GLY A 236 5.28 -6.65 1.96
CA GLY A 236 5.93 -7.93 1.68
C GLY A 236 6.26 -8.64 2.98
N TYR A 237 6.11 -9.96 2.99
CA TYR A 237 6.45 -10.81 4.13
C TYR A 237 7.23 -12.04 3.67
N ARG A 238 8.35 -12.30 4.34
CA ARG A 238 9.17 -13.50 4.16
C ARG A 238 10.04 -13.73 5.38
N ASP A 239 10.14 -14.98 5.85
CA ASP A 239 11.06 -15.41 6.91
C ASP A 239 10.94 -14.61 8.22
N GLY A 240 9.71 -14.21 8.58
CA GLY A 240 9.43 -13.42 9.79
C GLY A 240 9.69 -11.91 9.63
N VAL A 241 10.15 -11.47 8.47
CA VAL A 241 10.42 -10.07 8.16
C VAL A 241 9.29 -9.50 7.31
N TYR A 242 8.83 -8.29 7.63
CA TYR A 242 7.84 -7.56 6.84
C TYR A 242 8.24 -6.10 6.63
N GLY A 243 7.73 -5.51 5.57
CA GLY A 243 7.93 -4.10 5.24
C GLY A 243 7.14 -3.68 4.02
N LEU A 244 7.10 -2.40 3.77
CA LEU A 244 6.43 -1.82 2.60
C LEU A 244 7.12 -2.28 1.32
N ILE A 245 6.36 -2.92 0.42
CA ILE A 245 6.87 -3.37 -0.88
C ILE A 245 6.15 -2.66 -2.05
N GLY A 246 4.89 -2.27 -1.86
CA GLY A 246 4.05 -1.66 -2.87
C GLY A 246 3.16 -0.54 -2.32
N THR A 247 2.75 0.34 -3.22
CA THR A 247 1.70 1.35 -3.00
C THR A 247 0.63 1.16 -4.05
N HIS A 248 -0.61 0.95 -3.63
CA HIS A 248 -1.73 0.65 -4.52
C HIS A 248 -1.90 1.71 -5.59
N SER A 249 -1.96 1.28 -6.84
CA SER A 249 -1.99 2.15 -8.01
C SER A 249 -3.14 1.85 -8.95
N GLY A 250 -3.49 0.59 -9.19
CA GLY A 250 -4.51 0.27 -10.16
C GLY A 250 -5.07 -1.14 -10.06
N VAL A 251 -6.17 -1.37 -10.76
CA VAL A 251 -6.88 -2.64 -10.80
C VAL A 251 -7.37 -2.96 -12.20
N ASP A 252 -7.26 -4.21 -12.59
CA ASP A 252 -7.86 -4.81 -13.79
C ASP A 252 -8.95 -5.79 -13.30
N THR A 253 -10.13 -5.24 -13.06
CA THR A 253 -11.27 -5.98 -12.51
C THR A 253 -11.67 -7.18 -13.36
N PRO A 254 -11.73 -7.11 -14.72
CA PRO A 254 -12.04 -8.26 -15.57
C PRO A 254 -11.10 -9.46 -15.38
N ASN A 255 -9.84 -9.22 -15.07
CA ASN A 255 -8.83 -10.25 -14.86
C ASN A 255 -8.53 -10.51 -13.38
N HIS A 256 -9.28 -9.91 -12.45
CA HIS A 256 -9.06 -9.98 -10.99
C HIS A 256 -7.62 -9.68 -10.58
N ARG A 257 -6.99 -8.70 -11.24
CA ARG A 257 -5.57 -8.38 -11.07
C ARG A 257 -5.38 -6.99 -10.51
N SER A 258 -4.49 -6.88 -9.54
CA SER A 258 -4.10 -5.63 -8.89
C SER A 258 -2.67 -5.25 -9.23
N TYR A 259 -2.40 -3.96 -9.26
CA TYR A 259 -1.09 -3.37 -9.59
C TYR A 259 -0.71 -2.34 -8.56
N ASP A 260 0.49 -2.48 -8.01
CA ASP A 260 1.07 -1.48 -7.10
C ASP A 260 2.33 -0.89 -7.69
N ALA A 261 2.60 0.39 -7.42
CA ALA A 261 3.93 0.94 -7.66
C ALA A 261 4.94 0.22 -6.75
N PHE A 262 5.97 -0.37 -7.33
CA PHE A 262 6.96 -1.18 -6.61
C PHE A 262 7.94 -0.28 -5.86
N VAL A 263 7.69 -0.08 -4.57
CA VAL A 263 8.45 0.83 -3.69
C VAL A 263 9.92 0.44 -3.58
N SER A 264 10.21 -0.88 -3.57
CA SER A 264 11.56 -1.41 -3.41
C SER A 264 12.40 -1.38 -4.69
N TYR A 265 11.93 -0.73 -5.76
CA TYR A 265 12.73 -0.49 -6.95
C TYR A 265 13.95 0.37 -6.60
N THR A 266 15.15 -0.09 -6.98
CA THR A 266 16.41 0.54 -6.56
C THR A 266 16.49 2.03 -6.89
N SER A 267 15.99 2.44 -8.06
CA SER A 267 15.95 3.85 -8.44
C SER A 267 15.03 4.67 -7.52
N TYR A 268 13.88 4.13 -7.11
CA TYR A 268 12.98 4.82 -6.18
C TYR A 268 13.59 4.94 -4.79
N ILE A 269 14.24 3.88 -4.27
CA ILE A 269 14.96 3.93 -3.00
C ILE A 269 16.02 5.03 -2.99
N ASN A 270 16.80 5.14 -4.06
CA ASN A 270 17.82 6.18 -4.18
C ASN A 270 17.22 7.59 -4.20
N GLN A 271 16.14 7.79 -4.96
CA GLN A 271 15.44 9.09 -5.02
C GLN A 271 14.80 9.43 -3.65
N MET A 272 14.13 8.48 -3.00
CA MET A 272 13.56 8.69 -1.67
C MET A 272 14.63 9.07 -0.65
N ASN A 273 15.74 8.35 -0.59
CA ASN A 273 16.84 8.69 0.31
C ASN A 273 17.45 10.09 0.01
N ALA A 274 17.52 10.49 -1.25
CA ALA A 274 17.95 11.83 -1.60
C ALA A 274 16.99 12.91 -1.10
N ILE A 275 15.66 12.66 -1.19
CA ILE A 275 14.63 13.57 -0.69
C ILE A 275 14.69 13.67 0.85
N LEU A 276 14.68 12.53 1.54
CA LEU A 276 14.72 12.45 2.99
C LEU A 276 16.00 13.02 3.58
N GLY A 277 17.12 12.86 2.86
CA GLY A 277 18.45 13.35 3.24
C GLY A 277 18.53 14.86 3.39
N ASN A 278 17.65 15.63 2.75
CA ASN A 278 17.57 17.08 2.92
C ASN A 278 17.22 17.49 4.37
N ASP A 279 16.52 16.62 5.11
CA ASP A 279 16.18 16.83 6.53
C ASP A 279 16.98 15.88 7.45
N GLY A 280 18.07 15.27 6.96
CA GLY A 280 18.89 14.34 7.72
C GLY A 280 18.20 13.00 8.06
N GLN A 281 17.16 12.64 7.29
CA GLN A 281 16.41 11.38 7.46
C GLN A 281 16.78 10.37 6.37
N SER A 282 16.45 9.11 6.57
CA SER A 282 16.68 8.03 5.62
C SER A 282 15.62 6.95 5.76
N LEU A 283 15.46 6.14 4.72
CA LEU A 283 14.66 4.93 4.78
C LEU A 283 15.29 3.88 5.70
N ILE A 284 14.44 3.10 6.35
CA ILE A 284 14.85 1.86 7.02
C ILE A 284 14.58 0.71 6.03
N LEU A 285 15.62 -0.04 5.68
CA LEU A 285 15.48 -1.22 4.82
C LEU A 285 15.48 -2.46 5.70
N VAL A 286 14.51 -3.36 5.49
CA VAL A 286 14.50 -4.69 6.10
C VAL A 286 14.77 -5.72 5.01
N VAL A 287 15.77 -6.56 5.25
CA VAL A 287 16.23 -7.57 4.31
C VAL A 287 15.87 -8.94 4.86
N PRO A 288 15.02 -9.73 4.17
CA PRO A 288 14.82 -11.12 4.56
C PRO A 288 16.15 -11.84 4.40
N GLU A 289 16.59 -12.55 5.45
CA GLU A 289 17.83 -13.30 5.36
C GLU A 289 17.69 -14.38 4.29
N PRO A 290 18.59 -14.45 3.31
CA PRO A 290 18.65 -15.61 2.44
C PRO A 290 18.88 -16.80 3.37
N GLY A 291 18.14 -17.91 3.21
CA GLY A 291 18.12 -19.06 4.11
C GLY A 291 19.48 -19.71 4.39
N THR A 292 20.47 -18.92 4.74
CA THR A 292 21.85 -19.25 5.12
C THR A 292 21.94 -20.07 6.40
N ILE A 293 20.89 -20.09 7.20
CA ILE A 293 20.80 -20.98 8.38
C ILE A 293 20.95 -22.45 7.96
N LEU A 294 20.39 -22.86 6.83
CA LEU A 294 20.58 -24.22 6.30
C LEU A 294 22.03 -24.49 5.89
N PHE A 295 22.75 -23.52 5.33
CA PHE A 295 24.16 -23.66 4.98
C PHE A 295 25.07 -23.79 6.21
N GLY A 296 24.78 -23.03 7.28
CA GLY A 296 25.51 -23.14 8.54
C GLY A 296 25.39 -24.53 9.17
N PHE A 297 24.18 -25.08 9.22
CA PHE A 297 23.95 -26.45 9.74
C PHE A 297 24.52 -27.53 8.82
N ALA A 298 24.47 -27.37 7.49
CA ALA A 298 25.10 -28.29 6.56
C ALA A 298 26.62 -28.30 6.70
N LEU A 299 27.25 -27.12 6.86
CA LEU A 299 28.72 -27.02 7.11
C LEU A 299 29.11 -27.61 8.46
N LEU A 300 28.35 -27.35 9.52
CA LEU A 300 28.56 -27.96 10.85
C LEU A 300 28.40 -29.49 10.80
N GLY A 301 27.38 -29.98 10.09
CA GLY A 301 27.15 -31.40 9.87
C GLY A 301 28.33 -32.08 9.12
N ILE A 302 28.86 -31.43 8.07
CA ILE A 302 30.03 -31.93 7.31
C ILE A 302 31.29 -31.93 8.19
N CYS A 303 31.52 -30.90 9.00
CA CYS A 303 32.64 -30.80 9.92
C CYS A 303 32.57 -31.89 11.02
N ALA A 304 31.37 -32.10 11.59
CA ALA A 304 31.12 -33.15 12.57
C ALA A 304 31.38 -34.58 11.98
N ALA A 305 30.86 -34.85 10.79
CA ALA A 305 31.05 -36.12 10.09
C ALA A 305 32.53 -36.40 9.76
N ARG A 306 33.29 -35.38 9.35
CA ARG A 306 34.73 -35.49 9.12
C ARG A 306 35.51 -35.78 10.40
N ARG A 307 35.08 -35.17 11.54
CA ARG A 307 35.71 -35.40 12.85
C ARG A 307 35.48 -36.84 13.35
N VAL A 308 34.27 -37.37 13.20
CA VAL A 308 33.90 -38.75 13.55
C VAL A 308 34.68 -39.75 12.68
N ARG A 309 34.83 -39.45 11.39
CA ARG A 309 35.59 -40.35 10.46
C ARG A 309 37.08 -40.41 10.82
N ARG A 310 37.70 -39.27 11.22
CA ARG A 310 39.10 -39.26 11.68
C ARG A 310 39.31 -40.03 12.99
N MET A 311 38.36 -39.94 13.93
CA MET A 311 38.45 -40.73 15.19
C MET A 311 38.33 -42.23 14.97
N ARG A 312 37.55 -42.69 13.98
CA ARG A 312 37.44 -44.13 13.63
C ARG A 312 38.65 -44.68 12.88
N GLN A 313 39.50 -43.85 12.31
CA GLN A 313 40.74 -44.27 11.65
C GLN A 313 41.96 -44.26 12.58
N ALA A 314 41.78 -43.72 13.78
CA ALA A 314 42.85 -43.66 14.80
C ALA A 314 42.73 -44.73 15.91
N LEU A 315 41.67 -45.58 15.82
CA LEU A 315 41.48 -46.82 16.61
C LEU A 315 41.77 -48.05 15.73
#